data_3cb15652af9aa61aa1b9379a238ced19
#
_entry.id   3cb15652af9aa61aa1b9379a238ced19
#
_cell.length_a   1.000
_cell.length_b   1.000
_cell.length_c   1.000
_cell.angle_alpha   90.00
_cell.angle_beta   90.00
_cell.angle_gamma   90.00
#
_symmetry.space_group_name_H-M   'P 1'
#
loop_
_entity.id
_entity.type
_entity.pdbx_description
1 polymer ?
#
loop_
_entity_poly.entity_id
_entity_poly.type
_entity_poly.pdbx_seq_one_letter_code
_entity_poly.pdbx_strand_id
1 'polypeptide(L)'
;MNLLTYSLLSLSTLFTSTLALPTASQSTPLPPSQDPFYTAPANFSSSAPGTVLRFRIAPGNLTSIIPNCSIAYNIVYRTTNSLYLPSFAVTTLLVPSTPNSSALLSYQIPYNTASVDASPSYTLYTDGPGYPDIPAALGLGWLVNIPDFEGPLASFAAGVEEGHAVLDSIRAVLSLSKQIGFSPSVPYAMWGYSGGSIASEFAAELQVQYAPEMNFAGMAIGGLPVQSLDILTAASGGFFAGLVPSSLLGITAQYPDARNYLISRLKPSGPFNATGFLRAEHFSYADAQTYYENQTIWNYFLNGSSDVLDAPVIQKIIHRDCIMGYHGVPQMPMLVYQAVADELAPIVNTDELVNRYCGVGANILYQRNTIGGHLAEYTNGDEGALEWLEAVLGGTYEGKYKGEGCTVQNVAINVTSSPV
;
A
#
# COMPACT_ATOMS: atom_id res chain seq x y z
N MET A 1 26.03 53.61 40.77
CA MET A 1 25.40 53.49 39.47
C MET A 1 25.10 52.03 39.25
N ASN A 2 23.92 51.58 39.65
CA ASN A 2 23.52 50.18 39.60
C ASN A 2 22.71 49.95 38.31
N LEU A 3 23.22 49.09 37.45
CA LEU A 3 22.53 48.58 36.29
C LEU A 3 21.71 47.34 36.67
N LEU A 4 20.39 47.48 36.66
CA LEU A 4 19.44 46.38 36.79
C LEU A 4 19.23 45.76 35.40
N THR A 5 19.68 44.51 35.22
CA THR A 5 19.39 43.67 34.05
C THR A 5 18.04 42.98 34.27
N TYR A 6 17.03 43.33 33.47
CA TYR A 6 15.76 42.60 33.39
C TYR A 6 15.90 41.41 32.46
N SER A 7 15.80 40.22 32.99
CA SER A 7 15.70 38.97 32.20
C SER A 7 14.21 38.71 31.89
N LEU A 8 13.83 38.82 30.62
CA LEU A 8 12.51 38.42 30.10
C LEU A 8 12.50 36.92 29.93
N LEU A 9 11.85 36.18 30.83
CA LEU A 9 11.45 34.80 30.58
C LEU A 9 10.22 34.79 29.66
N SER A 10 10.41 34.37 28.42
CA SER A 10 9.31 34.05 27.51
C SER A 10 8.76 32.68 27.87
N LEU A 11 7.58 32.64 28.46
CA LEU A 11 6.79 31.42 28.70
C LEU A 11 6.14 31.02 27.39
N SER A 12 6.72 30.07 26.62
CA SER A 12 6.06 29.44 25.49
C SER A 12 5.07 28.40 25.99
N THR A 13 3.78 28.74 26.02
CA THR A 13 2.69 27.79 26.24
C THR A 13 2.55 26.88 25.03
N LEU A 14 3.03 25.66 25.13
CA LEU A 14 2.72 24.57 24.22
C LEU A 14 1.23 24.21 24.39
N PHE A 15 0.40 24.64 23.44
CA PHE A 15 -0.96 24.13 23.31
C PHE A 15 -0.89 22.71 22.72
N THR A 16 -0.92 21.69 23.54
CA THR A 16 -1.24 20.34 23.14
C THR A 16 -2.75 20.25 22.92
N SER A 17 -3.18 20.37 21.68
CA SER A 17 -4.56 20.05 21.32
C SER A 17 -4.74 18.54 21.39
N THR A 18 -5.37 18.05 22.46
CA THR A 18 -5.83 16.66 22.54
C THR A 18 -7.06 16.50 21.63
N LEU A 19 -6.91 15.75 20.54
CA LEU A 19 -8.06 15.30 19.75
C LEU A 19 -8.96 14.43 20.66
N ALA A 20 -10.23 14.79 20.80
CA ALA A 20 -11.19 13.98 21.54
C ALA A 20 -11.52 12.70 20.75
N LEU A 21 -11.87 11.62 21.46
CA LEU A 21 -12.39 10.41 20.81
C LEU A 21 -13.68 10.76 20.05
N PRO A 22 -13.81 10.32 18.77
CA PRO A 22 -15.02 10.54 18.01
C PRO A 22 -16.18 9.72 18.59
N THR A 23 -17.40 10.25 18.44
CA THR A 23 -18.63 9.52 18.78
C THR A 23 -19.08 8.69 17.58
N ALA A 24 -19.63 7.49 17.83
CA ALA A 24 -20.14 6.62 16.78
C ALA A 24 -21.24 7.32 15.94
N SER A 25 -21.09 7.31 14.64
CA SER A 25 -22.11 7.73 13.68
C SER A 25 -22.69 6.50 12.99
N GLN A 26 -24.01 6.33 13.01
CA GLN A 26 -24.72 5.28 12.26
C GLN A 26 -24.98 5.69 10.79
N SER A 27 -24.17 6.62 10.25
CA SER A 27 -24.32 7.06 8.87
C SER A 27 -23.91 5.96 7.87
N THR A 28 -24.60 5.90 6.74
CA THR A 28 -24.21 5.05 5.61
C THR A 28 -22.85 5.51 5.09
N PRO A 29 -21.91 4.59 4.80
CA PRO A 29 -20.67 4.93 4.13
C PRO A 29 -20.93 5.61 2.79
N LEU A 30 -20.24 6.70 2.53
CA LEU A 30 -20.24 7.38 1.24
C LEU A 30 -18.92 7.09 0.52
N PRO A 31 -18.93 7.01 -0.82
CA PRO A 31 -17.69 6.91 -1.57
C PRO A 31 -16.77 8.11 -1.31
N PRO A 32 -15.45 7.95 -1.35
CA PRO A 32 -14.48 9.01 -1.07
C PRO A 32 -14.72 10.32 -1.83
N SER A 33 -15.15 10.26 -3.10
CA SER A 33 -15.48 11.45 -3.91
C SER A 33 -16.67 12.25 -3.39
N GLN A 34 -17.53 11.67 -2.55
CA GLN A 34 -18.76 12.27 -2.04
C GLN A 34 -18.72 12.55 -0.53
N ASP A 35 -17.73 12.02 0.18
CA ASP A 35 -17.61 12.20 1.63
C ASP A 35 -16.60 13.32 1.95
N PRO A 36 -17.07 14.45 2.55
CA PRO A 36 -16.18 15.55 2.94
C PRO A 36 -15.07 15.15 3.93
N PHE A 37 -15.17 13.98 4.56
CA PHE A 37 -14.11 13.47 5.42
C PHE A 37 -12.81 13.25 4.65
N TYR A 38 -12.86 12.83 3.38
CA TYR A 38 -11.72 12.55 2.51
C TYR A 38 -11.04 13.81 1.95
N THR A 39 -11.28 14.98 2.55
CA THR A 39 -10.61 16.22 2.17
C THR A 39 -9.67 16.68 3.28
N ALA A 40 -8.46 17.13 2.90
CA ALA A 40 -7.54 17.71 3.86
C ALA A 40 -7.95 19.13 4.28
N PRO A 41 -7.65 19.59 5.52
CA PRO A 41 -7.77 21.00 5.90
C PRO A 41 -6.90 21.91 5.03
N ALA A 42 -7.30 23.17 4.84
CA ALA A 42 -6.59 24.10 3.95
C ALA A 42 -5.09 24.30 4.28
N ASN A 43 -4.70 24.13 5.53
CA ASN A 43 -3.32 24.31 6.01
C ASN A 43 -2.54 23.01 6.20
N PHE A 44 -3.04 21.88 5.68
CA PHE A 44 -2.42 20.56 5.90
C PHE A 44 -0.96 20.50 5.43
N SER A 45 -0.61 21.28 4.41
CA SER A 45 0.73 21.28 3.82
C SER A 45 1.83 21.73 4.79
N SER A 46 1.48 22.48 5.84
CA SER A 46 2.43 22.92 6.88
C SER A 46 2.63 21.87 7.99
N SER A 47 1.83 20.81 7.99
CA SER A 47 1.94 19.72 8.98
C SER A 47 3.08 18.77 8.61
N ALA A 48 3.70 18.16 9.62
CA ALA A 48 4.70 17.12 9.42
C ALA A 48 4.07 15.84 8.84
N PRO A 49 4.83 15.00 8.10
CA PRO A 49 4.41 13.68 7.68
C PRO A 49 3.88 12.84 8.85
N GLY A 50 2.80 12.09 8.63
CA GLY A 50 2.13 11.29 9.66
C GLY A 50 1.23 12.08 10.62
N THR A 51 1.12 13.42 10.47
CA THR A 51 0.18 14.20 11.30
C THR A 51 -1.26 13.82 10.98
N VAL A 52 -2.03 13.48 12.04
CA VAL A 52 -3.47 13.22 11.92
C VAL A 52 -4.20 14.53 11.60
N LEU A 53 -4.88 14.56 10.47
CA LEU A 53 -5.63 15.71 9.98
C LEU A 53 -7.11 15.63 10.35
N ARG A 54 -7.68 14.42 10.30
CA ARG A 54 -9.06 14.11 10.71
C ARG A 54 -9.09 12.71 11.30
N PHE A 55 -10.00 12.49 12.23
CA PHE A 55 -10.19 11.22 12.90
C PHE A 55 -11.66 10.98 13.20
N ARG A 56 -12.18 9.80 12.84
CA ARG A 56 -13.55 9.39 13.15
C ARG A 56 -13.65 7.90 13.39
N ILE A 57 -14.69 7.45 14.07
CA ILE A 57 -15.15 6.07 13.96
C ILE A 57 -15.63 5.88 12.52
N ALA A 58 -15.22 4.78 11.88
CA ALA A 58 -15.65 4.44 10.55
C ALA A 58 -17.18 4.33 10.50
N PRO A 59 -17.87 4.95 9.53
CA PRO A 59 -19.33 4.86 9.42
C PRO A 59 -19.76 3.43 9.11
N GLY A 60 -21.05 3.14 9.25
CA GLY A 60 -21.63 1.86 8.87
C GLY A 60 -21.30 0.72 9.84
N ASN A 61 -21.04 -0.47 9.30
CA ASN A 61 -21.07 -1.73 10.04
C ASN A 61 -19.81 -2.62 9.86
N LEU A 62 -18.63 -2.04 9.65
CA LEU A 62 -17.38 -2.80 9.46
C LEU A 62 -17.14 -3.84 10.57
N THR A 63 -17.46 -3.51 11.82
CA THR A 63 -17.31 -4.43 12.96
C THR A 63 -18.25 -5.65 12.89
N SER A 64 -19.31 -5.59 12.09
CA SER A 64 -20.20 -6.73 11.84
C SER A 64 -19.80 -7.54 10.61
N ILE A 65 -19.08 -6.90 9.68
CA ILE A 65 -18.61 -7.52 8.42
C ILE A 65 -17.28 -8.23 8.65
N ILE A 66 -16.37 -7.61 9.42
CA ILE A 66 -15.03 -8.12 9.66
C ILE A 66 -14.99 -8.82 11.02
N PRO A 67 -14.84 -10.16 11.04
CA PRO A 67 -14.72 -10.92 12.29
C PRO A 67 -13.55 -10.44 13.15
N ASN A 68 -13.68 -10.63 14.47
CA ASN A 68 -12.68 -10.22 15.46
C ASN A 68 -12.39 -8.72 15.56
N CYS A 69 -13.17 -7.87 14.87
CA CYS A 69 -13.07 -6.41 14.94
C CYS A 69 -14.02 -5.84 15.99
N SER A 70 -13.51 -5.10 16.98
CA SER A 70 -14.33 -4.43 18.01
C SER A 70 -14.74 -3.02 17.63
N ILE A 71 -13.86 -2.29 16.94
CA ILE A 71 -14.08 -0.93 16.45
C ILE A 71 -13.19 -0.65 15.25
N ALA A 72 -13.70 0.14 14.30
CA ALA A 72 -12.95 0.61 13.14
C ALA A 72 -12.89 2.14 13.15
N TYR A 73 -11.72 2.69 12.78
CA TYR A 73 -11.51 4.13 12.66
C TYR A 73 -11.07 4.48 11.24
N ASN A 74 -11.55 5.62 10.71
CA ASN A 74 -10.93 6.26 9.55
C ASN A 74 -10.05 7.43 10.03
N ILE A 75 -8.86 7.55 9.49
CA ILE A 75 -7.86 8.55 9.84
C ILE A 75 -7.38 9.21 8.55
N VAL A 76 -7.61 10.52 8.39
CA VAL A 76 -6.95 11.31 7.34
C VAL A 76 -5.63 11.80 7.91
N TYR A 77 -4.56 11.56 7.20
CA TYR A 77 -3.22 11.95 7.63
C TYR A 77 -2.44 12.66 6.54
N ARG A 78 -1.49 13.49 6.94
CA ARG A 78 -0.57 14.16 6.04
C ARG A 78 0.49 13.17 5.57
N THR A 79 0.71 13.11 4.24
CA THR A 79 1.79 12.34 3.62
C THR A 79 2.49 13.14 2.53
N THR A 80 3.37 12.50 1.76
CA THR A 80 4.21 13.11 0.73
C THR A 80 3.99 12.37 -0.59
N ASN A 81 3.77 13.10 -1.67
CA ASN A 81 3.61 12.49 -2.99
C ASN A 81 4.95 12.14 -3.66
N SER A 82 4.92 11.54 -4.86
CA SER A 82 6.13 11.18 -5.60
C SER A 82 7.01 12.38 -5.99
N LEU A 83 6.46 13.59 -6.01
CA LEU A 83 7.21 14.83 -6.26
C LEU A 83 7.83 15.42 -4.98
N TYR A 84 7.74 14.72 -3.85
CA TYR A 84 8.16 15.19 -2.52
C TYR A 84 7.39 16.45 -2.07
N LEU A 85 6.19 16.66 -2.58
CA LEU A 85 5.28 17.71 -2.16
C LEU A 85 4.29 17.19 -1.10
N PRO A 86 3.75 18.09 -0.24
CA PRO A 86 2.71 17.71 0.70
C PRO A 86 1.50 17.09 0.01
N SER A 87 1.10 15.91 0.48
CA SER A 87 -0.12 15.18 0.12
C SER A 87 -0.84 14.73 1.38
N PHE A 88 -1.95 14.05 1.23
CA PHE A 88 -2.68 13.40 2.32
C PHE A 88 -3.20 12.05 1.84
N ALA A 89 -3.50 11.17 2.78
CA ALA A 89 -4.17 9.92 2.48
C ALA A 89 -5.12 9.56 3.63
N VAL A 90 -5.86 8.49 3.45
CA VAL A 90 -6.76 7.93 4.47
C VAL A 90 -6.24 6.56 4.87
N THR A 91 -6.44 6.16 6.11
CA THR A 91 -6.27 4.77 6.52
C THR A 91 -7.46 4.32 7.35
N THR A 92 -7.77 3.03 7.27
CA THR A 92 -8.72 2.37 8.17
C THR A 92 -7.94 1.56 9.19
N LEU A 93 -8.11 1.90 10.47
CA LEU A 93 -7.56 1.13 11.57
C LEU A 93 -8.64 0.24 12.17
N LEU A 94 -8.41 -1.06 12.15
CA LEU A 94 -9.25 -2.06 12.80
C LEU A 94 -8.63 -2.47 14.14
N VAL A 95 -9.44 -2.42 15.20
CA VAL A 95 -9.03 -2.75 16.55
C VAL A 95 -9.56 -4.16 16.89
N PRO A 96 -8.71 -5.07 17.39
CA PRO A 96 -9.13 -6.43 17.72
C PRO A 96 -10.14 -6.44 18.88
N SER A 97 -10.95 -7.50 18.93
CA SER A 97 -11.91 -7.74 20.02
C SER A 97 -11.24 -8.19 21.33
N THR A 98 -9.97 -8.56 21.28
CA THR A 98 -9.17 -8.90 22.47
C THR A 98 -8.76 -7.64 23.20
N PRO A 99 -8.77 -7.62 24.55
CA PRO A 99 -8.58 -6.37 25.32
C PRO A 99 -7.18 -5.77 25.25
N ASN A 100 -6.16 -6.54 24.86
CA ASN A 100 -4.78 -6.09 24.81
C ASN A 100 -4.22 -6.26 23.40
N SER A 101 -4.08 -5.17 22.67
CA SER A 101 -3.42 -5.17 21.36
C SER A 101 -1.92 -5.44 21.51
N SER A 102 -1.43 -6.55 20.95
CA SER A 102 -0.05 -7.03 21.12
C SER A 102 0.91 -6.54 20.03
N ALA A 103 0.38 -6.17 18.84
CA ALA A 103 1.16 -5.73 17.69
C ALA A 103 0.30 -4.85 16.75
N LEU A 104 0.96 -4.23 15.77
CA LEU A 104 0.32 -3.51 14.68
C LEU A 104 0.78 -4.11 13.35
N LEU A 105 -0.16 -4.60 12.55
CA LEU A 105 0.07 -5.00 11.17
C LEU A 105 -0.40 -3.88 10.24
N SER A 106 0.50 -3.36 9.40
CA SER A 106 0.10 -2.57 8.24
C SER A 106 -0.10 -3.52 7.06
N TYR A 107 -1.35 -3.66 6.63
CA TYR A 107 -1.78 -4.59 5.58
C TYR A 107 -2.15 -3.82 4.32
N GLN A 108 -1.38 -4.02 3.25
CA GLN A 108 -1.53 -3.33 1.98
C GLN A 108 -2.37 -4.17 1.02
N ILE A 109 -3.68 -3.85 0.97
CA ILE A 109 -4.61 -4.49 0.03
C ILE A 109 -4.23 -4.12 -1.41
N PRO A 110 -4.11 -5.07 -2.35
CA PRO A 110 -3.83 -4.78 -3.75
C PRO A 110 -5.09 -4.29 -4.48
N TYR A 111 -5.53 -3.06 -4.24
CA TYR A 111 -6.76 -2.53 -4.84
C TYR A 111 -6.61 -1.96 -6.25
N ASN A 112 -5.38 -1.69 -6.71
CA ASN A 112 -4.96 -1.57 -8.12
C ASN A 112 -5.90 -0.73 -9.01
N THR A 113 -6.20 0.49 -8.62
CA THR A 113 -7.22 1.30 -9.29
C THR A 113 -6.76 2.72 -9.59
N ALA A 114 -7.32 3.36 -10.61
CA ALA A 114 -7.21 4.79 -10.85
C ALA A 114 -8.46 5.56 -10.37
N SER A 115 -9.30 4.94 -9.53
CA SER A 115 -10.52 5.53 -8.98
C SER A 115 -10.44 5.67 -7.47
N VAL A 116 -10.56 6.89 -6.95
CA VAL A 116 -10.57 7.13 -5.49
C VAL A 116 -11.73 6.43 -4.79
N ASP A 117 -12.84 6.17 -5.50
CA ASP A 117 -14.02 5.51 -4.94
C ASP A 117 -13.84 3.99 -4.79
N ALA A 118 -12.72 3.44 -5.26
CA ALA A 118 -12.33 2.06 -5.04
C ALA A 118 -11.26 1.91 -3.93
N SER A 119 -11.00 2.95 -3.16
CA SER A 119 -10.06 2.91 -2.02
C SER A 119 -10.53 1.94 -0.93
N PRO A 120 -9.60 1.21 -0.27
CA PRO A 120 -9.91 0.22 0.78
C PRO A 120 -10.79 0.75 1.91
N SER A 121 -10.60 1.99 2.34
CA SER A 121 -11.44 2.60 3.39
C SER A 121 -12.94 2.66 3.06
N TYR A 122 -13.29 2.50 1.78
CA TYR A 122 -14.67 2.40 1.30
C TYR A 122 -15.02 0.99 0.85
N THR A 123 -14.14 0.30 0.10
CA THR A 123 -14.48 -1.03 -0.44
C THR A 123 -14.45 -2.16 0.60
N LEU A 124 -13.86 -1.95 1.76
CA LEU A 124 -13.93 -2.91 2.89
C LEU A 124 -15.37 -3.28 3.29
N TYR A 125 -16.36 -2.45 2.99
CA TYR A 125 -17.77 -2.75 3.25
C TYR A 125 -18.33 -3.83 2.34
N THR A 126 -17.74 -4.03 1.16
CA THR A 126 -18.12 -5.06 0.17
C THR A 126 -17.07 -6.15 0.05
N ASP A 127 -15.80 -5.77 0.03
CA ASP A 127 -14.68 -6.66 -0.31
C ASP A 127 -13.98 -7.23 0.92
N GLY A 128 -14.21 -6.62 2.12
CA GLY A 128 -13.57 -7.06 3.38
C GLY A 128 -13.66 -8.55 3.69
N PRO A 129 -14.79 -9.22 3.43
CA PRO A 129 -14.89 -10.68 3.59
C PRO A 129 -13.95 -11.48 2.66
N GLY A 130 -13.49 -10.89 1.56
CA GLY A 130 -12.54 -11.51 0.62
C GLY A 130 -11.08 -11.53 1.11
N TYR A 131 -10.77 -10.91 2.25
CA TYR A 131 -9.42 -10.83 2.83
C TYR A 131 -9.35 -11.59 4.15
N PRO A 132 -9.17 -12.92 4.14
CA PRO A 132 -9.15 -13.76 5.36
C PRO A 132 -8.02 -13.43 6.33
N ASP A 133 -6.95 -12.82 5.84
CA ASP A 133 -5.78 -12.40 6.62
C ASP A 133 -6.14 -11.34 7.67
N ILE A 134 -7.07 -10.43 7.34
CA ILE A 134 -7.50 -9.37 8.24
C ILE A 134 -8.13 -9.92 9.52
N PRO A 135 -9.21 -10.76 9.46
CA PRO A 135 -9.76 -11.37 10.67
C PRO A 135 -8.81 -12.35 11.35
N ALA A 136 -7.86 -12.99 10.64
CA ALA A 136 -6.84 -13.83 11.24
C ALA A 136 -5.88 -12.99 12.10
N ALA A 137 -5.34 -11.89 11.58
CA ALA A 137 -4.48 -10.97 12.31
C ALA A 137 -5.20 -10.34 13.54
N LEU A 138 -6.46 -9.92 13.37
CA LEU A 138 -7.30 -9.44 14.48
C LEU A 138 -7.52 -10.54 15.54
N GLY A 139 -7.68 -11.80 15.13
CA GLY A 139 -7.82 -12.95 16.02
C GLY A 139 -6.57 -13.20 16.88
N LEU A 140 -5.38 -12.86 16.37
CA LEU A 140 -4.11 -12.90 17.09
C LEU A 140 -3.95 -11.70 18.07
N GLY A 141 -4.91 -10.78 18.08
CA GLY A 141 -4.88 -9.59 18.93
C GLY A 141 -4.06 -8.45 18.32
N TRP A 142 -3.83 -8.46 17.02
CA TRP A 142 -3.13 -7.36 16.35
C TRP A 142 -4.09 -6.25 15.91
N LEU A 143 -3.66 -5.01 16.02
CA LEU A 143 -4.24 -3.90 15.30
C LEU A 143 -3.95 -4.09 13.81
N VAL A 144 -4.93 -3.84 12.92
CA VAL A 144 -4.72 -3.91 11.48
C VAL A 144 -4.95 -2.53 10.88
N ASN A 145 -3.88 -1.95 10.31
CA ASN A 145 -3.87 -0.67 9.63
C ASN A 145 -3.93 -0.90 8.11
N ILE A 146 -4.95 -0.37 7.45
CA ILE A 146 -5.20 -0.57 6.02
C ILE A 146 -5.20 0.80 5.34
N PRO A 147 -4.05 1.27 4.81
CA PRO A 147 -3.96 2.56 4.14
C PRO A 147 -4.53 2.53 2.72
N ASP A 148 -5.17 3.63 2.32
CA ASP A 148 -5.49 3.98 0.94
C ASP A 148 -4.20 4.56 0.32
N PHE A 149 -3.20 3.72 0.08
CA PHE A 149 -1.83 4.14 -0.21
C PHE A 149 -1.66 4.79 -1.59
N GLU A 150 -2.58 4.58 -2.53
CA GLU A 150 -2.57 5.27 -3.83
C GLU A 150 -2.97 6.77 -3.71
N GLY A 151 -3.34 7.21 -2.51
CA GLY A 151 -3.56 8.60 -2.15
C GLY A 151 -4.81 9.24 -2.79
N PRO A 152 -4.93 10.59 -2.71
CA PRO A 152 -6.14 11.30 -3.11
C PRO A 152 -6.32 11.40 -4.63
N LEU A 153 -5.33 10.97 -5.41
CA LEU A 153 -5.37 10.96 -6.88
C LEU A 153 -5.47 9.54 -7.45
N ALA A 154 -5.64 8.52 -6.59
CA ALA A 154 -5.62 7.12 -6.97
C ALA A 154 -4.40 6.81 -7.87
N SER A 155 -3.21 7.10 -7.32
CA SER A 155 -1.93 7.05 -8.05
C SER A 155 -1.37 5.62 -8.11
N PHE A 156 -2.17 4.65 -8.53
CA PHE A 156 -1.77 3.26 -8.63
C PHE A 156 -0.43 3.08 -9.35
N ALA A 157 0.44 2.29 -8.79
CA ALA A 157 1.82 2.00 -9.23
C ALA A 157 2.81 3.18 -9.11
N ALA A 158 2.44 4.27 -8.42
CA ALA A 158 3.36 5.35 -8.07
C ALA A 158 4.06 5.02 -6.74
N GLY A 159 5.00 4.06 -6.76
CA GLY A 159 5.58 3.43 -5.57
C GLY A 159 6.16 4.40 -4.54
N VAL A 160 6.73 5.53 -4.97
CA VAL A 160 7.25 6.54 -4.02
C VAL A 160 6.13 7.17 -3.19
N GLU A 161 4.98 7.55 -3.79
CA GLU A 161 3.82 8.03 -3.01
C GLU A 161 3.26 6.92 -2.14
N GLU A 162 3.10 5.72 -2.70
CA GLU A 162 2.56 4.57 -1.98
C GLU A 162 3.40 4.24 -0.74
N GLY A 163 4.71 4.18 -0.88
CA GLY A 163 5.63 3.94 0.23
C GLY A 163 5.58 5.03 1.31
N HIS A 164 5.55 6.30 0.91
CA HIS A 164 5.38 7.42 1.84
C HIS A 164 4.03 7.30 2.58
N ALA A 165 2.94 7.00 1.87
CA ALA A 165 1.62 6.87 2.46
C ALA A 165 1.56 5.72 3.49
N VAL A 166 2.19 4.58 3.22
CA VAL A 166 2.30 3.46 4.18
C VAL A 166 3.04 3.89 5.44
N LEU A 167 4.23 4.50 5.32
CA LEU A 167 5.02 4.96 6.46
C LEU A 167 4.26 5.98 7.31
N ASP A 168 3.63 6.95 6.68
CA ASP A 168 2.90 8.01 7.37
C ASP A 168 1.59 7.53 7.99
N SER A 169 0.95 6.49 7.43
CA SER A 169 -0.21 5.85 8.03
C SER A 169 0.12 5.25 9.40
N ILE A 170 1.27 4.56 9.49
CA ILE A 170 1.74 3.96 10.73
C ILE A 170 2.10 5.05 11.76
N ARG A 171 2.78 6.13 11.35
CA ARG A 171 3.03 7.31 12.21
C ARG A 171 1.72 7.86 12.78
N ALA A 172 0.70 8.03 11.92
CA ALA A 172 -0.60 8.55 12.32
C ALA A 172 -1.27 7.63 13.35
N VAL A 173 -1.28 6.31 13.10
CA VAL A 173 -1.84 5.31 14.02
C VAL A 173 -1.12 5.31 15.36
N LEU A 174 0.22 5.26 15.36
CA LEU A 174 1.02 5.29 16.61
C LEU A 174 0.81 6.57 17.40
N SER A 175 0.61 7.71 16.74
CA SER A 175 0.31 8.99 17.40
C SER A 175 -1.02 9.00 18.16
N LEU A 176 -1.97 8.15 17.75
CA LEU A 176 -3.29 7.98 18.36
C LEU A 176 -3.31 6.89 19.45
N SER A 177 -2.18 6.23 19.73
CA SER A 177 -2.08 5.08 20.64
C SER A 177 -2.74 5.30 21.99
N LYS A 178 -2.49 6.46 22.61
CA LYS A 178 -3.08 6.83 23.91
C LYS A 178 -4.60 7.02 23.84
N GLN A 179 -5.10 7.56 22.72
CA GLN A 179 -6.54 7.82 22.56
C GLN A 179 -7.30 6.52 22.27
N ILE A 180 -6.70 5.62 21.49
CA ILE A 180 -7.29 4.34 21.12
C ILE A 180 -7.11 3.30 22.24
N GLY A 181 -6.07 3.44 23.07
CA GLY A 181 -5.86 2.60 24.24
C GLY A 181 -4.90 1.42 24.00
N PHE A 182 -3.86 1.61 23.19
CA PHE A 182 -2.79 0.62 23.03
C PHE A 182 -1.41 1.22 23.34
N SER A 183 -0.38 0.39 23.47
CA SER A 183 0.99 0.86 23.73
C SER A 183 1.60 1.53 22.49
N PRO A 184 2.20 2.73 22.59
CA PRO A 184 2.91 3.34 21.46
C PRO A 184 4.18 2.58 21.06
N SER A 185 4.61 1.61 21.86
CA SER A 185 5.79 0.77 21.62
C SER A 185 5.42 -0.66 21.19
N VAL A 186 4.20 -0.89 20.71
CA VAL A 186 3.86 -2.18 20.08
C VAL A 186 4.79 -2.46 18.90
N PRO A 187 5.29 -3.68 18.71
CA PRO A 187 5.98 -4.06 17.49
C PRO A 187 5.04 -3.90 16.29
N TYR A 188 5.59 -3.52 15.15
CA TYR A 188 4.82 -3.38 13.92
C TYR A 188 5.54 -3.95 12.71
N ALA A 189 4.78 -4.47 11.77
CA ALA A 189 5.24 -5.07 10.53
C ALA A 189 4.35 -4.67 9.35
N MET A 190 4.83 -4.94 8.14
CA MET A 190 4.09 -4.73 6.89
C MET A 190 3.79 -6.07 6.21
N TRP A 191 2.66 -6.13 5.52
CA TRP A 191 2.29 -7.26 4.66
C TRP A 191 1.58 -6.78 3.40
N GLY A 192 2.07 -7.17 2.24
CA GLY A 192 1.44 -6.85 0.96
C GLY A 192 1.67 -7.92 -0.09
N TYR A 193 0.71 -8.11 -0.97
CA TYR A 193 0.79 -8.99 -2.13
C TYR A 193 0.55 -8.20 -3.42
N SER A 194 1.21 -8.55 -4.53
CA SER A 194 1.04 -7.92 -5.85
C SER A 194 1.13 -6.38 -5.75
N GLY A 195 0.10 -5.62 -6.15
CA GLY A 195 0.08 -4.16 -5.96
C GLY A 195 0.31 -3.70 -4.52
N GLY A 196 -0.17 -4.45 -3.52
CA GLY A 196 0.14 -4.17 -2.11
C GLY A 196 1.62 -4.39 -1.75
N SER A 197 2.33 -5.27 -2.48
CA SER A 197 3.77 -5.43 -2.30
C SER A 197 4.56 -4.24 -2.87
N ILE A 198 4.03 -3.51 -3.86
CA ILE A 198 4.65 -2.25 -4.32
C ILE A 198 4.72 -1.27 -3.15
N ALA A 199 3.59 -1.00 -2.52
CA ALA A 199 3.50 -0.05 -1.42
C ALA A 199 4.38 -0.47 -0.21
N SER A 200 4.40 -1.76 0.14
CA SER A 200 5.22 -2.29 1.24
C SER A 200 6.71 -2.21 0.94
N GLU A 201 7.12 -2.59 -0.26
CA GLU A 201 8.52 -2.63 -0.65
C GLU A 201 9.10 -1.22 -0.77
N PHE A 202 8.40 -0.29 -1.46
CA PHE A 202 8.81 1.12 -1.50
C PHE A 202 8.82 1.77 -0.12
N ALA A 203 7.91 1.41 0.79
CA ALA A 203 7.97 1.86 2.17
C ALA A 203 9.26 1.40 2.85
N ALA A 204 9.66 0.15 2.65
CA ALA A 204 10.89 -0.39 3.23
C ALA A 204 12.16 0.24 2.64
N GLU A 205 12.19 0.50 1.32
CA GLU A 205 13.31 1.21 0.69
C GLU A 205 13.43 2.66 1.19
N LEU A 206 12.31 3.38 1.22
CA LEU A 206 12.26 4.79 1.59
C LEU A 206 12.46 5.02 3.09
N GLN A 207 12.18 4.02 3.93
CA GLN A 207 12.21 4.12 5.38
C GLN A 207 13.51 4.73 5.90
N VAL A 208 14.64 4.30 5.37
CA VAL A 208 15.97 4.74 5.84
C VAL A 208 16.16 6.26 5.74
N GLN A 209 15.63 6.89 4.70
CA GLN A 209 15.79 8.32 4.46
C GLN A 209 14.58 9.14 4.92
N TYR A 210 13.38 8.60 4.73
CA TYR A 210 12.14 9.32 4.98
C TYR A 210 11.60 9.12 6.40
N ALA A 211 11.82 7.94 6.99
CA ALA A 211 11.31 7.55 8.31
C ALA A 211 12.37 6.83 9.17
N PRO A 212 13.57 7.44 9.35
CA PRO A 212 14.68 6.78 10.05
C PRO A 212 14.40 6.45 11.51
N GLU A 213 13.39 7.07 12.11
CA GLU A 213 12.95 6.81 13.48
C GLU A 213 12.07 5.54 13.60
N MET A 214 11.56 5.00 12.50
CA MET A 214 10.72 3.81 12.51
C MET A 214 11.58 2.54 12.57
N ASN A 215 11.15 1.59 13.41
CA ASN A 215 11.82 0.31 13.58
C ASN A 215 10.83 -0.84 13.36
N PHE A 216 10.77 -1.34 12.14
CA PHE A 216 9.89 -2.45 11.77
C PHE A 216 10.42 -3.78 12.31
N ALA A 217 9.54 -4.60 12.88
CA ALA A 217 9.86 -5.96 13.27
C ALA A 217 10.13 -6.86 12.04
N GLY A 218 9.44 -6.60 10.93
CA GLY A 218 9.63 -7.32 9.68
C GLY A 218 8.67 -6.88 8.58
N MET A 219 8.84 -7.48 7.39
CA MET A 219 7.97 -7.27 6.23
C MET A 219 7.77 -8.60 5.49
N ALA A 220 6.50 -8.98 5.22
CA ALA A 220 6.15 -10.07 4.33
C ALA A 220 5.60 -9.51 3.00
N ILE A 221 6.19 -9.91 1.88
CA ILE A 221 5.74 -9.46 0.55
C ILE A 221 5.74 -10.61 -0.45
N GLY A 222 4.73 -10.63 -1.33
CA GLY A 222 4.60 -11.67 -2.34
C GLY A 222 4.13 -11.16 -3.69
N GLY A 223 4.33 -11.95 -4.75
CA GLY A 223 3.88 -11.60 -6.09
C GLY A 223 4.45 -10.27 -6.61
N LEU A 224 5.75 -10.02 -6.45
CA LEU A 224 6.37 -8.70 -6.58
C LEU A 224 6.42 -8.17 -8.01
N PRO A 225 5.74 -7.06 -8.35
CA PRO A 225 5.86 -6.37 -9.62
C PRO A 225 7.10 -5.44 -9.65
N VAL A 226 8.28 -6.04 -9.61
CA VAL A 226 9.58 -5.34 -9.47
C VAL A 226 9.81 -4.29 -10.55
N GLN A 227 9.37 -4.56 -11.79
CA GLN A 227 9.50 -3.66 -12.93
C GLN A 227 8.16 -3.47 -13.62
N SER A 228 7.55 -2.29 -13.47
CA SER A 228 6.21 -2.02 -14.00
C SER A 228 6.08 -2.17 -15.51
N LEU A 229 7.12 -1.91 -16.30
CA LEU A 229 7.07 -2.10 -17.76
C LEU A 229 6.82 -3.55 -18.16
N ASP A 230 7.44 -4.49 -17.45
CA ASP A 230 7.25 -5.91 -17.70
C ASP A 230 5.81 -6.33 -17.38
N ILE A 231 5.27 -5.79 -16.27
CA ILE A 231 3.87 -6.02 -15.87
C ILE A 231 2.90 -5.49 -16.92
N LEU A 232 3.09 -4.25 -17.39
CA LEU A 232 2.23 -3.65 -18.42
C LEU A 232 2.24 -4.48 -19.71
N THR A 233 3.41 -5.04 -20.05
CA THR A 233 3.58 -5.88 -21.25
C THR A 233 2.92 -7.25 -21.05
N ALA A 234 3.14 -7.90 -19.91
CA ALA A 234 2.59 -9.21 -19.59
C ALA A 234 1.05 -9.18 -19.47
N ALA A 235 0.51 -8.12 -18.88
CA ALA A 235 -0.94 -7.97 -18.64
C ALA A 235 -1.73 -7.71 -19.92
N SER A 236 -1.16 -6.98 -20.90
CA SER A 236 -1.90 -6.56 -22.11
C SER A 236 -2.27 -7.74 -23.00
N GLY A 237 -3.56 -7.89 -23.25
CA GLY A 237 -4.10 -8.98 -24.10
C GLY A 237 -4.47 -10.25 -23.34
N GLY A 238 -4.30 -10.27 -22.01
CA GLY A 238 -4.63 -11.40 -21.15
C GLY A 238 -5.68 -11.08 -20.10
N PHE A 239 -5.78 -11.97 -19.14
CA PHE A 239 -6.68 -11.83 -17.99
C PHE A 239 -6.44 -10.52 -17.24
N PHE A 240 -5.21 -10.11 -17.01
CA PHE A 240 -4.85 -8.92 -16.24
C PHE A 240 -4.86 -7.60 -17.04
N ALA A 241 -5.46 -7.56 -18.23
CA ALA A 241 -5.38 -6.40 -19.13
C ALA A 241 -5.91 -5.10 -18.48
N GLY A 242 -6.85 -5.18 -17.53
CA GLY A 242 -7.36 -4.03 -16.79
C GLY A 242 -6.32 -3.28 -15.95
N LEU A 243 -5.24 -3.93 -15.54
CA LEU A 243 -4.15 -3.28 -14.83
C LEU A 243 -3.42 -2.22 -15.66
N VAL A 244 -3.37 -2.40 -17.00
CA VAL A 244 -2.60 -1.49 -17.87
C VAL A 244 -3.18 -0.08 -17.90
N PRO A 245 -4.48 0.15 -18.20
CA PRO A 245 -5.04 1.49 -18.15
C PRO A 245 -5.06 2.05 -16.73
N SER A 246 -5.36 1.23 -15.70
CA SER A 246 -5.35 1.67 -14.30
C SER A 246 -3.97 2.16 -13.87
N SER A 247 -2.89 1.40 -14.17
CA SER A 247 -1.52 1.83 -13.84
C SER A 247 -1.10 3.07 -14.61
N LEU A 248 -1.33 3.14 -15.93
CA LEU A 248 -0.93 4.29 -16.74
C LEU A 248 -1.64 5.58 -16.32
N LEU A 249 -2.90 5.48 -15.94
CA LEU A 249 -3.67 6.59 -15.40
C LEU A 249 -3.19 6.94 -13.97
N GLY A 250 -2.92 5.95 -13.14
CA GLY A 250 -2.40 6.14 -11.78
C GLY A 250 -1.04 6.82 -11.75
N ILE A 251 -0.02 6.25 -12.39
CA ILE A 251 1.36 6.80 -12.38
C ILE A 251 1.45 8.21 -12.98
N THR A 252 0.55 8.55 -13.91
CA THR A 252 0.52 9.89 -14.52
C THR A 252 -0.32 10.90 -13.76
N ALA A 253 -1.08 10.49 -12.74
CA ALA A 253 -1.99 11.37 -12.01
C ALA A 253 -1.29 12.57 -11.36
N GLN A 254 -0.05 12.39 -10.91
CA GLN A 254 0.76 13.43 -10.29
C GLN A 254 1.59 14.26 -11.28
N TYR A 255 1.60 13.90 -12.59
CA TYR A 255 2.48 14.47 -13.61
C TYR A 255 1.67 15.03 -14.79
N PRO A 256 1.20 16.28 -14.72
CA PRO A 256 0.31 16.87 -15.73
C PRO A 256 0.82 16.77 -17.17
N ASP A 257 2.12 16.94 -17.38
CA ASP A 257 2.72 16.85 -18.72
C ASP A 257 2.65 15.43 -19.28
N ALA A 258 2.94 14.42 -18.44
CA ALA A 258 2.85 13.02 -18.83
C ALA A 258 1.39 12.59 -19.03
N ARG A 259 0.48 13.07 -18.18
CA ARG A 259 -0.96 12.82 -18.32
C ARG A 259 -1.50 13.38 -19.63
N ASN A 260 -1.17 14.64 -19.95
CA ASN A 260 -1.55 15.29 -21.19
C ASN A 260 -0.95 14.55 -22.41
N TYR A 261 0.30 14.13 -22.32
CA TYR A 261 0.93 13.32 -23.35
C TYR A 261 0.17 12.00 -23.53
N LEU A 262 -0.03 11.22 -22.48
CA LEU A 262 -0.73 9.93 -22.52
C LEU A 262 -2.10 10.07 -23.22
N ILE A 263 -2.90 11.02 -22.78
CA ILE A 263 -4.23 11.30 -23.36
C ILE A 263 -4.14 11.67 -24.83
N SER A 264 -3.14 12.49 -25.23
CA SER A 264 -2.94 12.90 -26.61
C SER A 264 -2.59 11.74 -27.57
N ARG A 265 -2.12 10.61 -27.01
CA ARG A 265 -1.76 9.43 -27.78
C ARG A 265 -2.92 8.44 -27.96
N LEU A 266 -4.03 8.65 -27.25
CA LEU A 266 -5.22 7.80 -27.39
C LEU A 266 -5.96 8.09 -28.70
N LYS A 267 -6.50 7.06 -29.33
CA LYS A 267 -7.32 7.17 -30.54
C LYS A 267 -8.62 7.93 -30.23
N PRO A 268 -9.03 8.92 -31.05
CA PRO A 268 -10.23 9.72 -30.78
C PRO A 268 -11.53 8.95 -31.07
N SER A 269 -11.50 7.86 -31.84
CA SER A 269 -12.70 7.13 -32.28
C SER A 269 -12.37 5.65 -32.55
N GLY A 270 -13.41 4.88 -32.86
CA GLY A 270 -13.30 3.42 -33.09
C GLY A 270 -13.58 2.61 -31.82
N PRO A 271 -13.44 1.28 -31.88
CA PRO A 271 -13.73 0.40 -30.75
C PRO A 271 -12.76 0.59 -29.57
N PHE A 272 -11.51 0.91 -29.86
CA PHE A 272 -10.46 1.18 -28.88
C PHE A 272 -10.12 2.67 -28.92
N ASN A 273 -10.85 3.48 -28.16
CA ASN A 273 -10.75 4.95 -28.18
C ASN A 273 -10.50 5.53 -26.78
N ALA A 274 -10.21 6.83 -26.73
CA ALA A 274 -9.94 7.56 -25.50
C ALA A 274 -11.05 7.39 -24.45
N THR A 275 -12.32 7.48 -24.86
CA THR A 275 -13.45 7.31 -23.93
C THR A 275 -13.44 5.92 -23.28
N GLY A 276 -13.16 4.88 -24.06
CA GLY A 276 -13.05 3.52 -23.55
C GLY A 276 -11.87 3.35 -22.59
N PHE A 277 -10.70 3.91 -22.91
CA PHE A 277 -9.51 3.85 -22.07
C PHE A 277 -9.69 4.58 -20.73
N LEU A 278 -10.26 5.77 -20.77
CA LEU A 278 -10.44 6.63 -19.58
C LEU A 278 -11.52 6.11 -18.60
N ARG A 279 -12.28 5.09 -18.96
CA ARG A 279 -13.21 4.45 -18.02
C ARG A 279 -12.53 3.89 -16.79
N ALA A 280 -11.25 3.52 -16.89
CA ALA A 280 -10.48 3.01 -15.76
C ALA A 280 -10.39 4.02 -14.59
N GLU A 281 -10.58 5.32 -14.83
CA GLU A 281 -10.67 6.34 -13.76
C GLU A 281 -11.90 6.20 -12.86
N HIS A 282 -12.86 5.35 -13.26
CA HIS A 282 -14.12 5.14 -12.54
C HIS A 282 -14.36 3.67 -12.19
N PHE A 283 -13.39 2.80 -12.46
CA PHE A 283 -13.51 1.37 -12.24
C PHE A 283 -12.77 0.95 -10.97
N SER A 284 -13.38 0.04 -10.21
CA SER A 284 -12.64 -0.81 -9.29
C SER A 284 -11.72 -1.76 -10.06
N TYR A 285 -10.82 -2.46 -9.36
CA TYR A 285 -10.01 -3.52 -9.99
C TYR A 285 -10.89 -4.56 -10.71
N ALA A 286 -11.97 -5.02 -10.07
CA ALA A 286 -12.89 -6.02 -10.63
C ALA A 286 -13.63 -5.50 -11.87
N ASP A 287 -14.05 -4.23 -11.87
CA ASP A 287 -14.68 -3.61 -13.04
C ASP A 287 -13.71 -3.46 -14.20
N ALA A 288 -12.48 -3.00 -13.91
CA ALA A 288 -11.43 -2.88 -14.91
C ALA A 288 -11.06 -4.24 -15.49
N GLN A 289 -10.94 -5.26 -14.64
CA GLN A 289 -10.72 -6.65 -15.03
C GLN A 289 -11.81 -7.11 -16.00
N THR A 290 -13.06 -6.97 -15.64
CA THR A 290 -14.20 -7.40 -16.45
C THR A 290 -14.28 -6.65 -17.79
N TYR A 291 -14.01 -5.35 -17.79
CA TYR A 291 -14.14 -4.53 -18.99
C TYR A 291 -13.00 -4.73 -19.99
N TYR A 292 -11.76 -4.87 -19.51
CA TYR A 292 -10.57 -4.92 -20.36
C TYR A 292 -10.03 -6.34 -20.59
N GLU A 293 -10.57 -7.36 -19.94
CA GLU A 293 -10.11 -8.75 -20.07
C GLU A 293 -9.90 -9.16 -21.53
N ASN A 294 -8.76 -9.76 -21.82
CA ASN A 294 -8.33 -10.22 -23.15
C ASN A 294 -8.21 -9.11 -24.21
N GLN A 295 -8.30 -7.82 -23.84
CA GLN A 295 -8.05 -6.74 -24.78
C GLN A 295 -6.56 -6.44 -24.87
N THR A 296 -6.05 -6.35 -26.10
CA THR A 296 -4.73 -5.78 -26.35
C THR A 296 -4.79 -4.27 -26.13
N ILE A 297 -4.38 -3.81 -24.96
CA ILE A 297 -4.54 -2.41 -24.54
C ILE A 297 -3.78 -1.44 -25.45
N TRP A 298 -2.70 -1.89 -26.06
CA TRP A 298 -1.95 -1.09 -27.03
C TRP A 298 -2.80 -0.66 -28.24
N ASN A 299 -3.92 -1.33 -28.52
CA ASN A 299 -4.86 -0.94 -29.58
C ASN A 299 -5.55 0.40 -29.31
N TYR A 300 -5.57 0.90 -28.09
CA TYR A 300 -6.11 2.22 -27.73
C TYR A 300 -5.22 3.38 -28.20
N PHE A 301 -3.94 3.11 -28.49
CA PHE A 301 -2.94 4.13 -28.82
C PHE A 301 -2.73 4.28 -30.32
N LEU A 302 -2.35 5.48 -30.76
CA LEU A 302 -2.15 5.84 -32.16
C LEU A 302 -1.03 5.00 -32.80
N ASN A 303 0.09 4.81 -32.08
CA ASN A 303 1.24 4.03 -32.54
C ASN A 303 1.46 2.74 -31.70
N GLY A 304 0.40 2.23 -31.06
CA GLY A 304 0.52 1.02 -30.23
C GLY A 304 1.35 1.24 -28.97
N SER A 305 2.08 0.21 -28.55
CA SER A 305 2.88 0.23 -27.32
C SER A 305 3.98 1.28 -27.31
N SER A 306 4.51 1.68 -28.48
CA SER A 306 5.60 2.65 -28.55
C SER A 306 5.21 4.04 -28.04
N ASP A 307 3.92 4.40 -28.10
CA ASP A 307 3.42 5.66 -27.51
C ASP A 307 3.57 5.68 -25.97
N VAL A 308 3.84 4.55 -25.34
CA VAL A 308 4.05 4.42 -23.90
C VAL A 308 5.47 3.93 -23.60
N LEU A 309 5.84 2.76 -24.15
CA LEU A 309 7.08 2.08 -23.78
C LEU A 309 8.34 2.82 -24.27
N ASP A 310 8.26 3.57 -25.38
CA ASP A 310 9.39 4.33 -25.94
C ASP A 310 9.29 5.85 -25.64
N ALA A 311 8.25 6.29 -24.93
CA ALA A 311 8.00 7.71 -24.70
C ALA A 311 8.88 8.27 -23.55
N PRO A 312 9.81 9.20 -23.79
CA PRO A 312 10.73 9.67 -22.74
C PRO A 312 10.02 10.29 -21.52
N VAL A 313 8.87 10.94 -21.72
CA VAL A 313 8.09 11.56 -20.65
C VAL A 313 7.46 10.50 -19.72
N ILE A 314 7.08 9.35 -20.24
CA ILE A 314 6.54 8.22 -19.47
C ILE A 314 7.70 7.45 -18.84
N GLN A 315 8.76 7.14 -19.61
CA GLN A 315 9.94 6.45 -19.10
C GLN A 315 10.56 7.16 -17.89
N LYS A 316 10.63 8.49 -17.91
CA LYS A 316 11.14 9.26 -16.78
C LYS A 316 10.38 9.01 -15.48
N ILE A 317 9.06 8.86 -15.55
CA ILE A 317 8.23 8.58 -14.38
C ILE A 317 8.44 7.14 -13.93
N ILE A 318 8.38 6.19 -14.86
CA ILE A 318 8.57 4.76 -14.55
C ILE A 318 9.91 4.52 -13.86
N HIS A 319 10.99 5.10 -14.37
CA HIS A 319 12.32 4.97 -13.75
C HIS A 319 12.41 5.60 -12.37
N ARG A 320 11.58 6.58 -12.06
CA ARG A 320 11.54 7.24 -10.77
C ARG A 320 10.65 6.51 -9.75
N ASP A 321 9.44 6.08 -10.17
CA ASP A 321 8.36 5.69 -9.28
C ASP A 321 8.01 4.20 -9.33
N CYS A 322 8.49 3.46 -10.34
CA CYS A 322 7.89 2.17 -10.64
C CYS A 322 8.91 1.02 -10.76
N ILE A 323 10.12 1.19 -10.23
CA ILE A 323 11.16 0.17 -10.24
C ILE A 323 11.71 0.00 -8.82
N MET A 324 11.57 -1.20 -8.26
CA MET A 324 12.09 -1.56 -6.94
C MET A 324 13.61 -1.69 -6.93
N GLY A 325 14.24 -1.48 -5.80
CA GLY A 325 15.68 -1.68 -5.57
C GLY A 325 16.54 -0.44 -5.81
N TYR A 326 15.97 0.77 -5.90
CA TYR A 326 16.71 2.00 -6.21
C TYR A 326 16.58 3.12 -5.18
N HIS A 327 15.71 3.01 -4.18
CA HIS A 327 15.45 4.09 -3.21
C HIS A 327 16.08 3.82 -1.84
N GLY A 328 16.51 2.60 -1.58
CA GLY A 328 17.14 2.19 -0.35
C GLY A 328 17.32 0.69 -0.25
N VAL A 329 17.77 0.23 0.89
CA VAL A 329 17.86 -1.20 1.23
C VAL A 329 17.03 -1.44 2.48
N PRO A 330 16.03 -2.33 2.44
CA PRO A 330 15.24 -2.68 3.61
C PRO A 330 16.12 -3.08 4.81
N GLN A 331 15.86 -2.50 5.97
CA GLN A 331 16.64 -2.74 7.19
C GLN A 331 16.03 -3.80 8.11
N MET A 332 14.76 -4.12 7.91
CA MET A 332 14.03 -5.14 8.66
C MET A 332 14.21 -6.52 8.02
N PRO A 333 14.03 -7.61 8.78
CA PRO A 333 13.87 -8.95 8.21
C PRO A 333 12.71 -8.98 7.20
N MET A 334 12.90 -9.72 6.11
CA MET A 334 11.91 -9.86 5.05
C MET A 334 11.57 -11.33 4.80
N LEU A 335 10.29 -11.59 4.60
CA LEU A 335 9.81 -12.78 3.87
C LEU A 335 9.41 -12.33 2.47
N VAL A 336 10.00 -12.94 1.46
CA VAL A 336 9.62 -12.80 0.07
C VAL A 336 9.07 -14.13 -0.42
N TYR A 337 7.87 -14.16 -1.03
CA TYR A 337 7.28 -15.37 -1.58
C TYR A 337 6.74 -15.11 -2.98
N GLN A 338 7.06 -16.02 -3.93
CA GLN A 338 6.77 -15.82 -5.34
C GLN A 338 6.57 -17.16 -6.05
N ALA A 339 5.55 -17.28 -6.88
CA ALA A 339 5.41 -18.42 -7.76
C ALA A 339 6.51 -18.43 -8.85
N VAL A 340 7.13 -19.59 -9.10
CA VAL A 340 8.12 -19.74 -10.18
C VAL A 340 7.49 -19.50 -11.55
N ALA A 341 6.22 -19.87 -11.70
CA ALA A 341 5.46 -19.72 -12.95
C ALA A 341 4.51 -18.50 -12.90
N ASP A 342 4.89 -17.43 -12.16
CA ASP A 342 4.11 -16.20 -12.12
C ASP A 342 4.02 -15.57 -13.50
N GLU A 343 2.81 -15.54 -14.06
CA GLU A 343 2.51 -15.08 -15.41
C GLU A 343 2.38 -13.55 -15.53
N LEU A 344 2.26 -12.85 -14.40
CA LEU A 344 2.12 -11.40 -14.32
C LEU A 344 3.43 -10.73 -13.88
N ALA A 345 4.02 -11.21 -12.80
CA ALA A 345 5.24 -10.68 -12.20
C ALA A 345 6.39 -11.68 -12.39
N PRO A 346 7.19 -11.55 -13.47
CA PRO A 346 8.23 -12.54 -13.80
C PRO A 346 9.21 -12.75 -12.65
N ILE A 347 9.36 -14.00 -12.19
CA ILE A 347 10.21 -14.36 -11.04
C ILE A 347 11.66 -13.93 -11.20
N VAL A 348 12.17 -13.83 -12.44
CA VAL A 348 13.54 -13.39 -12.70
C VAL A 348 13.82 -12.00 -12.14
N ASN A 349 12.85 -11.09 -12.18
CA ASN A 349 12.98 -9.75 -11.63
C ASN A 349 13.06 -9.78 -10.10
N THR A 350 12.28 -10.64 -9.46
CA THR A 350 12.33 -10.86 -8.00
C THR A 350 13.64 -11.53 -7.60
N ASP A 351 14.12 -12.53 -8.37
CA ASP A 351 15.42 -13.15 -8.14
C ASP A 351 16.57 -12.11 -8.19
N GLU A 352 16.54 -11.20 -9.15
CA GLU A 352 17.53 -10.13 -9.28
C GLU A 352 17.46 -9.11 -8.13
N LEU A 353 16.25 -8.70 -7.72
CA LEU A 353 16.04 -7.80 -6.60
C LEU A 353 16.56 -8.40 -5.29
N VAL A 354 16.17 -9.63 -4.98
CA VAL A 354 16.62 -10.37 -3.79
C VAL A 354 18.14 -10.53 -3.80
N ASN A 355 18.73 -10.93 -4.93
CA ASN A 355 20.19 -11.06 -5.05
C ASN A 355 20.90 -9.73 -4.79
N ARG A 356 20.36 -8.60 -5.26
CA ARG A 356 20.90 -7.26 -5.03
C ARG A 356 20.88 -6.92 -3.54
N TYR A 357 19.75 -7.09 -2.87
CA TYR A 357 19.62 -6.82 -1.44
C TYR A 357 20.50 -7.75 -0.59
N CYS A 358 20.58 -9.03 -0.92
CA CYS A 358 21.45 -10.00 -0.27
C CYS A 358 22.93 -9.60 -0.41
N GLY A 359 23.33 -9.11 -1.59
CA GLY A 359 24.69 -8.65 -1.86
C GLY A 359 25.15 -7.47 -1.02
N VAL A 360 24.22 -6.73 -0.41
CA VAL A 360 24.48 -5.58 0.48
C VAL A 360 24.07 -5.83 1.93
N GLY A 361 23.75 -7.08 2.28
CA GLY A 361 23.60 -7.51 3.68
C GLY A 361 22.16 -7.50 4.21
N ALA A 362 21.15 -7.43 3.36
CA ALA A 362 19.77 -7.60 3.82
C ALA A 362 19.51 -8.99 4.42
N ASN A 363 18.52 -9.08 5.30
CA ASN A 363 18.08 -10.33 5.90
C ASN A 363 16.77 -10.80 5.25
N ILE A 364 16.83 -11.81 4.38
CA ILE A 364 15.69 -12.24 3.55
C ILE A 364 15.52 -13.75 3.61
N LEU A 365 14.31 -14.19 3.95
CA LEU A 365 13.81 -15.52 3.62
C LEU A 365 13.05 -15.45 2.31
N TYR A 366 13.59 -16.04 1.23
CA TYR A 366 12.95 -16.05 -0.07
C TYR A 366 12.44 -17.44 -0.42
N GLN A 367 11.13 -17.58 -0.55
CA GLN A 367 10.42 -18.80 -0.93
C GLN A 367 9.96 -18.71 -2.39
N ARG A 368 10.51 -19.57 -3.24
CA ARG A 368 10.14 -19.70 -4.65
C ARG A 368 9.21 -20.90 -4.79
N ASN A 369 7.91 -20.65 -4.90
CA ASN A 369 6.93 -21.72 -4.98
C ASN A 369 6.87 -22.30 -6.41
N THR A 370 7.08 -23.60 -6.53
CA THR A 370 7.08 -24.34 -7.81
C THR A 370 5.67 -24.71 -8.28
N ILE A 371 4.62 -24.39 -7.49
CA ILE A 371 3.23 -24.72 -7.77
C ILE A 371 2.40 -23.44 -7.92
N GLY A 372 1.61 -23.37 -8.97
CA GLY A 372 0.70 -22.26 -9.24
C GLY A 372 1.34 -21.11 -10.01
N GLY A 373 0.58 -20.05 -10.21
CA GLY A 373 0.94 -18.78 -10.82
C GLY A 373 0.56 -17.63 -9.89
N HIS A 374 0.45 -16.42 -10.42
CA HIS A 374 0.24 -15.19 -9.63
C HIS A 374 -0.93 -15.27 -8.64
N LEU A 375 -2.13 -15.65 -9.11
CA LEU A 375 -3.31 -15.71 -8.25
C LEU A 375 -3.27 -16.88 -7.26
N ALA A 376 -2.70 -18.02 -7.66
CA ALA A 376 -2.60 -19.18 -6.77
C ALA A 376 -1.62 -18.91 -5.62
N GLU A 377 -0.54 -18.19 -5.87
CA GLU A 377 0.47 -17.87 -4.85
C GLU A 377 -0.06 -16.91 -3.80
N TYR A 378 -1.01 -16.05 -4.12
CA TYR A 378 -1.71 -15.23 -3.12
C TYR A 378 -2.23 -16.11 -1.98
N THR A 379 -2.94 -17.20 -2.30
CA THR A 379 -3.46 -18.13 -1.28
C THR A 379 -2.41 -19.09 -0.75
N ASN A 380 -1.50 -19.57 -1.62
CA ASN A 380 -0.49 -20.54 -1.21
C ASN A 380 0.51 -19.98 -0.18
N GLY A 381 0.84 -18.67 -0.31
CA GLY A 381 1.80 -18.00 0.56
C GLY A 381 1.23 -17.49 1.88
N ASP A 382 -0.10 -17.30 1.99
CA ASP A 382 -0.75 -16.59 3.09
C ASP A 382 -0.47 -17.19 4.47
N GLU A 383 -0.64 -18.51 4.63
CA GLU A 383 -0.40 -19.19 5.92
C GLU A 383 1.06 -19.04 6.36
N GLY A 384 1.99 -19.25 5.43
CA GLY A 384 3.43 -19.08 5.70
C GLY A 384 3.82 -17.65 6.04
N ALA A 385 3.19 -16.68 5.40
CA ALA A 385 3.39 -15.26 5.68
C ALA A 385 2.87 -14.88 7.06
N LEU A 386 1.69 -15.36 7.45
CA LEU A 386 1.11 -15.12 8.77
C LEU A 386 1.97 -15.73 9.87
N GLU A 387 2.41 -17.01 9.74
CA GLU A 387 3.30 -17.65 10.69
C GLU A 387 4.65 -16.94 10.84
N TRP A 388 5.18 -16.42 9.74
CA TRP A 388 6.42 -15.66 9.75
C TRP A 388 6.24 -14.31 10.47
N LEU A 389 5.12 -13.62 10.20
CA LEU A 389 4.75 -12.38 10.87
C LEU A 389 4.51 -12.60 12.37
N GLU A 390 3.91 -13.71 12.78
CA GLU A 390 3.79 -14.08 14.20
C GLU A 390 5.16 -14.17 14.87
N ALA A 391 6.14 -14.73 14.18
CA ALA A 391 7.49 -14.87 14.74
C ALA A 391 8.19 -13.50 14.91
N VAL A 392 8.10 -12.58 13.93
CA VAL A 392 8.73 -11.27 14.04
C VAL A 392 8.02 -10.36 15.04
N LEU A 393 6.69 -10.34 15.01
CA LEU A 393 5.89 -9.52 15.93
C LEU A 393 5.88 -10.07 17.35
N GLY A 394 6.00 -11.39 17.51
CA GLY A 394 6.09 -12.06 18.80
C GLY A 394 7.48 -12.13 19.40
N GLY A 395 8.51 -11.62 18.70
CA GLY A 395 9.89 -11.63 19.18
C GLY A 395 10.53 -13.03 19.23
N THR A 396 10.02 -13.97 18.46
CA THR A 396 10.54 -15.37 18.40
C THR A 396 11.29 -15.68 17.11
N TYR A 397 11.54 -14.67 16.27
CA TYR A 397 12.12 -14.80 14.95
C TYR A 397 13.45 -15.56 14.95
N GLU A 398 14.41 -15.13 15.77
CA GLU A 398 15.76 -15.74 15.83
C GLU A 398 15.73 -17.22 16.28
N GLY A 399 14.67 -17.65 16.97
CA GLY A 399 14.48 -19.05 17.37
C GLY A 399 13.92 -19.94 16.28
N LYS A 400 13.29 -19.36 15.26
CA LYS A 400 12.61 -20.08 14.17
C LYS A 400 13.31 -19.93 12.82
N TYR A 401 13.92 -18.77 12.57
CA TYR A 401 14.51 -18.39 11.29
C TYR A 401 15.95 -17.93 11.45
N LYS A 402 16.68 -17.88 10.34
CA LYS A 402 18.04 -17.37 10.34
C LYS A 402 18.03 -15.86 10.63
N GLY A 403 18.75 -15.43 11.65
CA GLY A 403 18.76 -14.06 12.12
C GLY A 403 19.48 -13.07 11.21
N GLU A 404 20.39 -13.55 10.34
CA GLU A 404 21.20 -12.69 9.45
C GLU A 404 21.39 -13.30 8.07
N GLY A 405 21.44 -12.44 7.06
CA GLY A 405 21.69 -12.77 5.66
C GLY A 405 20.51 -13.46 5.00
N CYS A 406 20.73 -13.99 3.80
CA CYS A 406 19.65 -14.51 2.97
C CYS A 406 19.56 -16.04 3.01
N THR A 407 18.32 -16.52 2.93
CA THR A 407 18.00 -17.92 2.64
C THR A 407 17.07 -17.96 1.44
N VAL A 408 17.49 -18.61 0.36
CA VAL A 408 16.67 -18.81 -0.84
C VAL A 408 16.32 -20.28 -0.95
N GLN A 409 15.03 -20.62 -1.07
CA GLN A 409 14.58 -21.98 -1.15
C GLN A 409 13.42 -22.16 -2.13
N ASN A 410 13.41 -23.29 -2.84
CA ASN A 410 12.25 -23.71 -3.59
C ASN A 410 11.31 -24.47 -2.65
N VAL A 411 10.02 -24.12 -2.70
CA VAL A 411 8.95 -24.78 -1.96
C VAL A 411 7.92 -25.34 -2.95
N ALA A 412 7.07 -26.24 -2.48
CA ALA A 412 5.97 -26.81 -3.26
C ALA A 412 4.70 -26.75 -2.42
N ILE A 413 4.17 -25.53 -2.25
CA ILE A 413 2.98 -25.26 -1.45
C ILE A 413 1.77 -25.18 -2.37
N ASN A 414 0.76 -25.99 -2.10
CA ASN A 414 -0.51 -26.00 -2.82
C ASN A 414 -1.65 -26.08 -1.81
N VAL A 415 -2.19 -24.91 -1.47
CA VAL A 415 -3.39 -24.81 -0.66
C VAL A 415 -4.58 -25.01 -1.58
N THR A 416 -5.12 -26.23 -1.64
CA THR A 416 -6.39 -26.47 -2.31
C THR A 416 -7.46 -25.72 -1.52
N SER A 417 -7.92 -24.57 -2.03
CA SER A 417 -9.12 -23.94 -1.49
C SER A 417 -10.25 -24.96 -1.52
N SER A 418 -10.74 -25.37 -0.36
CA SER A 418 -12.04 -26.04 -0.33
C SER A 418 -13.03 -25.07 -0.96
N PRO A 419 -13.82 -25.47 -1.96
CA PRO A 419 -14.85 -24.59 -2.51
C PRO A 419 -15.77 -24.19 -1.35
N VAL A 420 -15.86 -22.89 -1.11
CA VAL A 420 -16.83 -22.27 -0.20
C VAL A 420 -18.20 -22.38 -0.79
#